data_a992807df944e9402fa3bd305a9a770d
#
_entry.id   a992807df944e9402fa3bd305a9a770d
#
_cell.length_a   1.000
_cell.length_b   1.000
_cell.length_c   1.000
_cell.angle_alpha   90.00
_cell.angle_beta   90.00
_cell.angle_gamma   90.00
#
_symmetry.space_group_name_H-M   'P 1'
#
loop_
_entity.id
_entity.type
_entity.pdbx_description
1 polymer ?
#
loop_
_entity_poly.entity_id
_entity_poly.type
_entity_poly.pdbx_seq_one_letter_code
_entity_poly.pdbx_strand_id
1 'polypeptide(L)'
;MPRLAGKIVGQSSFYAAVITLVVFAAFPFYWMLITTFKTDGDLYNLKSIPYWFNAPPTLEHLKYLFEDTLFVQWLSNSALIGLCVVAITLLVALPAGYGLARMPGRSGENLSIGIFLTYLVPPTLLFLPLARVVTLLGLQDSLWALVVVYPTFTIPFCTWLLMGFFKSVPREIEEAAIVDGCTVVGAFVKTVLPLSVPAILTVVIFAFTLTVQEFVYALTFISSSSEKPVTLGVATDLIRGDIFYWGELMGAALISSVPVAIAYNLFLDRFISGITGGAVK
;
A
#
# COMPACT_ATOMS: atom_id res chain seq x y z
N MET A 1 -30.37 -9.04 39.85
CA MET A 1 -30.20 -10.07 38.77
C MET A 1 -30.45 -9.56 37.34
N PRO A 2 -31.43 -8.66 37.03
CA PRO A 2 -31.62 -8.23 35.62
C PRO A 2 -30.46 -7.44 35.00
N ARG A 3 -29.70 -6.67 35.79
CA ARG A 3 -28.53 -5.91 35.27
C ARG A 3 -27.34 -6.79 34.88
N LEU A 4 -27.13 -7.94 35.51
CA LEU A 4 -26.09 -8.90 35.16
C LEU A 4 -26.46 -9.63 33.87
N ALA A 5 -27.70 -10.07 33.72
CA ALA A 5 -28.15 -10.72 32.49
C ALA A 5 -28.08 -9.79 31.28
N GLY A 6 -28.43 -8.52 31.42
CA GLY A 6 -28.26 -7.51 30.35
C GLY A 6 -26.79 -7.26 29.94
N LYS A 7 -25.85 -7.26 30.89
CA LYS A 7 -24.42 -7.16 30.58
C LYS A 7 -23.88 -8.40 29.86
N ILE A 8 -24.29 -9.59 30.28
CA ILE A 8 -23.88 -10.86 29.66
C ILE A 8 -24.41 -10.93 28.22
N VAL A 9 -25.69 -10.62 28.00
CA VAL A 9 -26.29 -10.58 26.66
C VAL A 9 -25.59 -9.55 25.77
N GLY A 10 -25.32 -8.35 26.29
CA GLY A 10 -24.59 -7.32 25.53
C GLY A 10 -23.17 -7.74 25.15
N GLN A 11 -22.43 -8.37 26.08
CA GLN A 11 -21.08 -8.90 25.79
C GLN A 11 -21.13 -10.07 24.78
N SER A 12 -22.06 -11.00 24.94
CA SER A 12 -22.20 -12.12 24.00
C SER A 12 -22.57 -11.64 22.60
N SER A 13 -23.47 -10.66 22.48
CA SER A 13 -23.83 -10.06 21.19
C SER A 13 -22.65 -9.32 20.57
N PHE A 14 -21.85 -8.61 21.37
CA PHE A 14 -20.63 -7.94 20.91
C PHE A 14 -19.60 -8.94 20.37
N TYR A 15 -19.29 -10.00 21.14
CA TYR A 15 -18.35 -11.02 20.68
C TYR A 15 -18.85 -11.79 19.45
N ALA A 16 -20.14 -12.07 19.38
CA ALA A 16 -20.73 -12.69 18.19
C ALA A 16 -20.56 -11.80 16.95
N ALA A 17 -20.81 -10.50 17.08
CA ALA A 17 -20.60 -9.55 15.99
C ALA A 17 -19.12 -9.47 15.56
N VAL A 18 -18.20 -9.40 16.52
CA VAL A 18 -16.74 -9.38 16.26
C VAL A 18 -16.31 -10.67 15.55
N ILE A 19 -16.73 -11.85 16.05
CA ILE A 19 -16.38 -13.14 15.42
C ILE A 19 -16.92 -13.20 13.99
N THR A 20 -18.17 -12.76 13.78
CA THR A 20 -18.77 -12.74 12.43
C THR A 20 -17.96 -11.86 11.48
N LEU A 21 -17.55 -10.67 11.91
CA LEU A 21 -16.72 -9.76 11.11
C LEU A 21 -15.33 -10.36 10.82
N VAL A 22 -14.72 -11.00 11.82
CA VAL A 22 -13.40 -11.65 11.65
C VAL A 22 -13.49 -12.82 10.66
N VAL A 23 -14.52 -13.67 10.79
CA VAL A 23 -14.72 -14.78 9.85
C VAL A 23 -14.99 -14.28 8.44
N PHE A 24 -15.80 -13.25 8.29
CA PHE A 24 -16.07 -12.63 6.99
C PHE A 24 -14.80 -12.03 6.37
N ALA A 25 -14.00 -11.31 7.14
CA ALA A 25 -12.75 -10.71 6.68
C ALA A 25 -11.65 -11.76 6.39
N ALA A 26 -11.61 -12.88 7.13
CA ALA A 26 -10.64 -13.93 6.94
C ALA A 26 -11.02 -14.89 5.79
N PHE A 27 -12.30 -14.95 5.40
CA PHE A 27 -12.79 -15.88 4.40
C PHE A 27 -12.07 -15.81 3.04
N PRO A 28 -11.79 -14.62 2.45
CA PRO A 28 -11.04 -14.53 1.19
C PRO A 28 -9.64 -15.17 1.29
N PHE A 29 -8.94 -14.96 2.41
CA PHE A 29 -7.60 -15.54 2.64
C PHE A 29 -7.68 -17.06 2.82
N TYR A 30 -8.67 -17.52 3.55
CA TYR A 30 -8.95 -18.96 3.67
C TYR A 30 -9.24 -19.58 2.29
N TRP A 31 -10.05 -18.91 1.47
CA TRP A 31 -10.37 -19.36 0.12
C TRP A 31 -9.12 -19.42 -0.77
N MET A 32 -8.29 -18.39 -0.77
CA MET A 32 -7.01 -18.38 -1.49
C MET A 32 -6.12 -19.56 -1.05
N LEU A 33 -6.01 -19.77 0.27
CA LEU A 33 -5.21 -20.85 0.83
C LEU A 33 -5.69 -22.22 0.34
N ILE A 34 -6.99 -22.51 0.50
CA ILE A 34 -7.57 -23.79 0.06
C ILE A 34 -7.39 -23.99 -1.45
N THR A 35 -7.69 -22.99 -2.25
CA THR A 35 -7.59 -23.05 -3.71
C THR A 35 -6.15 -23.32 -4.17
N THR A 36 -5.17 -22.67 -3.55
CA THR A 36 -3.74 -22.85 -3.86
C THR A 36 -3.27 -24.30 -3.71
N PHE A 37 -3.81 -25.01 -2.73
CA PHE A 37 -3.37 -26.37 -2.42
C PHE A 37 -4.31 -27.48 -2.92
N LYS A 38 -5.41 -27.14 -3.60
CA LYS A 38 -6.25 -28.13 -4.29
C LYS A 38 -5.58 -28.61 -5.58
N THR A 39 -5.85 -29.84 -5.98
CA THR A 39 -5.49 -30.34 -7.31
C THR A 39 -6.44 -29.77 -8.38
N ASP A 40 -6.01 -29.67 -9.64
CA ASP A 40 -6.86 -29.26 -10.76
C ASP A 40 -8.14 -30.10 -10.87
N GLY A 41 -8.01 -31.41 -10.66
CA GLY A 41 -9.17 -32.31 -10.64
C GLY A 41 -10.19 -31.99 -9.56
N ASP A 42 -9.75 -31.39 -8.44
CA ASP A 42 -10.63 -30.93 -7.37
C ASP A 42 -11.19 -29.52 -7.66
N LEU A 43 -10.40 -28.63 -8.26
CA LEU A 43 -10.82 -27.27 -8.58
C LEU A 43 -11.90 -27.21 -9.66
N TYR A 44 -11.76 -27.99 -10.71
CA TYR A 44 -12.67 -27.96 -11.86
C TYR A 44 -13.81 -28.99 -11.80
N ASN A 45 -13.89 -29.80 -10.73
CA ASN A 45 -14.98 -30.75 -10.54
C ASN A 45 -16.16 -30.10 -9.80
N LEU A 46 -17.24 -29.82 -10.50
CA LEU A 46 -18.45 -29.23 -9.94
C LEU A 46 -19.13 -30.02 -8.81
N LYS A 47 -18.75 -31.30 -8.62
CA LYS A 47 -19.27 -32.13 -7.54
C LYS A 47 -18.40 -32.07 -6.28
N SER A 48 -17.22 -31.48 -6.36
CA SER A 48 -16.31 -31.32 -5.23
C SER A 48 -16.80 -30.27 -4.25
N ILE A 49 -16.50 -30.48 -2.97
CA ILE A 49 -16.77 -29.50 -1.91
C ILE A 49 -15.86 -28.30 -2.13
N PRO A 50 -16.38 -27.08 -2.40
CA PRO A 50 -15.54 -25.94 -2.80
C PRO A 50 -14.67 -25.41 -1.65
N TYR A 51 -15.14 -25.48 -0.40
CA TYR A 51 -14.49 -24.93 0.79
C TYR A 51 -13.64 -25.94 1.57
N TRP A 52 -13.38 -27.14 1.03
CA TRP A 52 -12.51 -28.15 1.65
C TRP A 52 -11.81 -28.99 0.58
N PHE A 53 -10.81 -29.77 1.00
CA PHE A 53 -10.09 -30.69 0.13
C PHE A 53 -10.91 -31.97 -0.11
N ASN A 54 -11.06 -32.38 -1.37
CA ASN A 54 -11.67 -33.67 -1.75
C ASN A 54 -10.59 -34.69 -2.22
N ALA A 55 -9.39 -34.20 -2.52
CA ALA A 55 -8.18 -34.96 -2.81
C ALA A 55 -7.04 -34.51 -1.89
N PRO A 56 -5.96 -35.26 -1.75
CA PRO A 56 -4.78 -34.83 -0.99
C PRO A 56 -4.26 -33.48 -1.51
N PRO A 57 -3.86 -32.55 -0.60
CA PRO A 57 -3.29 -31.27 -1.00
C PRO A 57 -2.03 -31.44 -1.86
N THR A 58 -1.84 -30.54 -2.82
CA THR A 58 -0.69 -30.52 -3.72
C THR A 58 0.11 -29.22 -3.59
N LEU A 59 1.37 -29.24 -4.00
CA LEU A 59 2.25 -28.09 -4.17
C LEU A 59 2.51 -27.77 -5.65
N GLU A 60 1.84 -28.45 -6.57
CA GLU A 60 2.08 -28.31 -8.02
C GLU A 60 1.87 -26.86 -8.50
N HIS A 61 0.83 -26.19 -8.06
CA HIS A 61 0.56 -24.80 -8.41
C HIS A 61 1.67 -23.84 -7.96
N LEU A 62 2.18 -24.05 -6.74
CA LEU A 62 3.30 -23.25 -6.23
C LEU A 62 4.58 -23.58 -7.01
N LYS A 63 4.83 -24.85 -7.29
CA LYS A 63 5.98 -25.26 -8.08
C LYS A 63 5.94 -24.62 -9.47
N TYR A 64 4.82 -24.72 -10.17
CA TYR A 64 4.63 -24.06 -11.47
C TYR A 64 4.84 -22.54 -11.40
N LEU A 65 4.27 -21.89 -10.38
CA LEU A 65 4.40 -20.46 -10.17
C LEU A 65 5.86 -19.99 -10.04
N PHE A 66 6.68 -20.76 -9.29
CA PHE A 66 8.07 -20.42 -9.02
C PHE A 66 9.07 -20.90 -10.09
N GLU A 67 8.79 -22.02 -10.76
CA GLU A 67 9.72 -22.65 -11.71
C GLU A 67 9.40 -22.31 -13.17
N ASP A 68 8.10 -22.20 -13.53
CA ASP A 68 7.64 -22.08 -14.90
C ASP A 68 7.11 -20.69 -15.26
N THR A 69 7.12 -19.72 -14.29
CA THR A 69 6.68 -18.34 -14.53
C THR A 69 7.72 -17.32 -14.09
N LEU A 70 7.51 -16.06 -14.44
CA LEU A 70 8.36 -14.93 -13.99
C LEU A 70 7.91 -14.35 -12.64
N PHE A 71 7.19 -15.10 -11.82
CA PHE A 71 6.58 -14.60 -10.59
C PHE A 71 7.59 -13.97 -9.61
N VAL A 72 8.74 -14.60 -9.41
CA VAL A 72 9.80 -14.06 -8.53
C VAL A 72 10.33 -12.73 -9.08
N GLN A 73 10.46 -12.61 -10.40
CA GLN A 73 10.88 -11.36 -11.04
C GLN A 73 9.82 -10.28 -10.86
N TRP A 74 8.54 -10.59 -11.05
CA TRP A 74 7.45 -9.64 -10.83
C TRP A 74 7.38 -9.15 -9.37
N LEU A 75 7.62 -10.03 -8.39
CA LEU A 75 7.74 -9.64 -6.98
C LEU A 75 8.91 -8.70 -6.76
N SER A 76 10.08 -9.02 -7.33
CA SER A 76 11.28 -8.19 -7.24
C SER A 76 11.08 -6.83 -7.89
N ASN A 77 10.43 -6.79 -9.05
CA ASN A 77 10.07 -5.56 -9.75
C ASN A 77 9.15 -4.68 -8.89
N SER A 78 8.10 -5.28 -8.30
CA SER A 78 7.18 -4.55 -7.41
C SER A 78 7.89 -4.00 -6.18
N ALA A 79 8.80 -4.77 -5.59
CA ALA A 79 9.59 -4.31 -4.45
C ALA A 79 10.52 -3.16 -4.84
N LEU A 80 11.22 -3.27 -5.97
CA LEU A 80 12.09 -2.22 -6.48
C LEU A 80 11.33 -0.92 -6.76
N ILE A 81 10.23 -1.00 -7.53
CA ILE A 81 9.38 0.15 -7.83
C ILE A 81 8.89 0.78 -6.52
N GLY A 82 8.33 -0.04 -5.61
CA GLY A 82 7.79 0.42 -4.33
C GLY A 82 8.83 1.15 -3.49
N LEU A 83 10.04 0.59 -3.35
CA LEU A 83 11.13 1.20 -2.58
C LEU A 83 11.61 2.51 -3.22
N CYS A 84 11.79 2.56 -4.54
CA CYS A 84 12.19 3.77 -5.26
C CYS A 84 11.13 4.88 -5.12
N VAL A 85 9.85 4.56 -5.30
CA VAL A 85 8.76 5.52 -5.18
C VAL A 85 8.62 6.04 -3.75
N VAL A 86 8.75 5.17 -2.74
CA VAL A 86 8.76 5.58 -1.33
C VAL A 86 9.93 6.54 -1.05
N ALA A 87 11.14 6.21 -1.52
CA ALA A 87 12.30 7.07 -1.34
C ALA A 87 12.10 8.45 -1.98
N ILE A 88 11.63 8.50 -3.23
CA ILE A 88 11.35 9.76 -3.93
C ILE A 88 10.23 10.54 -3.21
N THR A 89 9.18 9.85 -2.80
CA THR A 89 8.06 10.46 -2.07
C THR A 89 8.55 11.09 -0.77
N LEU A 90 9.34 10.40 0.03
CA LEU A 90 9.89 10.95 1.29
C LEU A 90 10.82 12.12 1.04
N LEU A 91 11.73 12.01 0.05
CA LEU A 91 12.66 13.09 -0.28
C LEU A 91 11.96 14.40 -0.63
N VAL A 92 10.79 14.32 -1.26
CA VAL A 92 10.01 15.51 -1.66
C VAL A 92 8.98 15.90 -0.60
N ALA A 93 8.22 14.94 -0.08
CA ALA A 93 7.10 15.22 0.82
C ALA A 93 7.53 15.67 2.22
N LEU A 94 8.68 15.20 2.74
CA LEU A 94 9.16 15.63 4.05
C LEU A 94 9.49 17.13 4.09
N PRO A 95 10.37 17.68 3.24
CA PRO A 95 10.67 19.11 3.24
C PRO A 95 9.47 19.95 2.80
N ALA A 96 8.66 19.47 1.85
CA ALA A 96 7.47 20.18 1.40
C ALA A 96 6.41 20.28 2.52
N GLY A 97 6.10 19.17 3.17
CA GLY A 97 5.15 19.13 4.28
C GLY A 97 5.60 19.99 5.48
N TYR A 98 6.90 19.95 5.81
CA TYR A 98 7.47 20.79 6.85
C TYR A 98 7.37 22.29 6.49
N GLY A 99 7.80 22.66 5.28
CA GLY A 99 7.69 24.05 4.81
C GLY A 99 6.26 24.57 4.88
N LEU A 100 5.28 23.79 4.39
CA LEU A 100 3.86 24.11 4.46
C LEU A 100 3.35 24.24 5.91
N ALA A 101 3.77 23.37 6.81
CA ALA A 101 3.37 23.41 8.22
C ALA A 101 3.88 24.64 8.96
N ARG A 102 5.00 25.24 8.52
CA ARG A 102 5.64 26.41 9.14
C ARG A 102 5.28 27.74 8.48
N MET A 103 4.51 27.74 7.37
CA MET A 103 4.01 28.95 6.76
C MET A 103 3.10 29.75 7.70
N PRO A 104 3.15 31.09 7.66
CA PRO A 104 2.32 31.95 8.51
C PRO A 104 0.83 31.90 8.09
N GLY A 105 -0.04 32.01 9.07
CA GLY A 105 -1.49 32.06 8.87
C GLY A 105 -2.05 30.77 8.27
N ARG A 106 -2.96 30.92 7.31
CA ARG A 106 -3.63 29.80 6.60
C ARG A 106 -3.00 29.48 5.24
N SER A 107 -1.93 30.16 4.85
CA SER A 107 -1.33 30.00 3.51
C SER A 107 -0.82 28.58 3.26
N GLY A 108 -0.11 27.99 4.23
CA GLY A 108 0.38 26.62 4.13
C GLY A 108 -0.76 25.60 4.04
N GLU A 109 -1.84 25.80 4.80
CA GLU A 109 -3.02 24.95 4.79
C GLU A 109 -3.75 24.99 3.46
N ASN A 110 -3.97 26.19 2.91
CA ASN A 110 -4.62 26.36 1.61
C ASN A 110 -3.79 25.77 0.47
N LEU A 111 -2.46 25.97 0.48
CA LEU A 111 -1.55 25.36 -0.50
C LEU A 111 -1.54 23.85 -0.38
N SER A 112 -1.51 23.31 0.83
CA SER A 112 -1.56 21.88 1.08
C SER A 112 -2.86 21.23 0.59
N ILE A 113 -4.00 21.90 0.78
CA ILE A 113 -5.29 21.48 0.20
C ILE A 113 -5.22 21.51 -1.32
N GLY A 114 -4.64 22.58 -1.92
CA GLY A 114 -4.44 22.68 -3.36
C GLY A 114 -3.60 21.51 -3.92
N ILE A 115 -2.51 21.15 -3.24
CA ILE A 115 -1.67 20.01 -3.59
C ILE A 115 -2.48 18.70 -3.44
N PHE A 116 -3.21 18.52 -2.33
CA PHE A 116 -4.05 17.35 -2.12
C PHE A 116 -5.14 17.19 -3.17
N LEU A 117 -5.73 18.28 -3.67
CA LEU A 117 -6.74 18.22 -4.74
C LEU A 117 -6.19 17.59 -6.03
N THR A 118 -4.89 17.67 -6.29
CA THR A 118 -4.28 16.99 -7.45
C THR A 118 -4.34 15.45 -7.31
N TYR A 119 -4.33 14.93 -6.09
CA TYR A 119 -4.50 13.50 -5.81
C TYR A 119 -5.90 12.99 -6.18
N LEU A 120 -6.92 13.86 -6.13
CA LEU A 120 -8.31 13.51 -6.48
C LEU A 120 -8.54 13.38 -7.99
N VAL A 121 -7.57 13.77 -8.81
CA VAL A 121 -7.68 13.58 -10.27
C VAL A 121 -7.58 12.09 -10.58
N PRO A 122 -8.59 11.49 -11.22
CA PRO A 122 -8.57 10.06 -11.52
C PRO A 122 -7.34 9.67 -12.36
N PRO A 123 -6.60 8.61 -11.99
CA PRO A 123 -5.45 8.13 -12.76
C PRO A 123 -5.77 7.90 -14.24
N THR A 124 -6.99 7.44 -14.52
CA THR A 124 -7.50 7.20 -15.88
C THR A 124 -7.57 8.45 -16.76
N LEU A 125 -7.60 9.66 -16.19
CA LEU A 125 -7.54 10.92 -16.96
C LEU A 125 -6.10 11.35 -17.23
N LEU A 126 -5.16 10.95 -16.38
CA LEU A 126 -3.76 11.35 -16.48
C LEU A 126 -2.91 10.41 -17.33
N PHE A 127 -3.42 9.24 -17.72
CA PHE A 127 -2.60 8.26 -18.44
C PHE A 127 -2.09 8.79 -19.78
N LEU A 128 -2.89 9.50 -20.55
CA LEU A 128 -2.47 10.05 -21.86
C LEU A 128 -1.35 11.09 -21.73
N PRO A 129 -1.47 12.15 -20.91
CA PRO A 129 -0.37 13.10 -20.76
C PRO A 129 0.86 12.45 -20.13
N LEU A 130 0.72 11.52 -19.20
CA LEU A 130 1.85 10.80 -18.59
C LEU A 130 2.52 9.85 -19.58
N ALA A 131 1.76 9.18 -20.46
CA ALA A 131 2.31 8.36 -21.55
C ALA A 131 3.21 9.20 -22.46
N ARG A 132 2.82 10.45 -22.75
CA ARG A 132 3.68 11.36 -23.52
C ARG A 132 4.97 11.69 -22.78
N VAL A 133 4.91 11.94 -21.47
CA VAL A 133 6.11 12.17 -20.64
C VAL A 133 7.02 10.94 -20.66
N VAL A 134 6.48 9.75 -20.44
CA VAL A 134 7.23 8.47 -20.50
C VAL A 134 7.92 8.31 -21.86
N THR A 135 7.20 8.61 -22.94
CA THR A 135 7.75 8.56 -24.32
C THR A 135 8.88 9.55 -24.52
N LEU A 136 8.72 10.80 -24.08
CA LEU A 136 9.74 11.84 -24.21
C LEU A 136 11.02 11.51 -23.42
N LEU A 137 10.89 10.80 -22.31
CA LEU A 137 12.00 10.33 -21.49
C LEU A 137 12.64 9.03 -22.02
N GLY A 138 12.04 8.39 -23.05
CA GLY A 138 12.53 7.12 -23.59
C GLY A 138 12.36 5.93 -22.61
N LEU A 139 11.39 6.00 -21.72
CA LEU A 139 11.17 5.00 -20.66
C LEU A 139 10.05 4.01 -20.99
N GLN A 140 9.59 3.94 -22.24
CA GLN A 140 8.56 2.97 -22.64
C GLN A 140 9.04 1.54 -22.35
N ASP A 141 8.12 0.71 -21.90
CA ASP A 141 8.35 -0.70 -21.58
C ASP A 141 9.51 -0.91 -20.58
N SER A 142 9.58 -0.03 -19.56
CA SER A 142 10.59 -0.09 -18.50
C SER A 142 9.98 0.18 -17.15
N LEU A 143 10.47 -0.51 -16.10
CA LEU A 143 10.10 -0.27 -14.70
C LEU A 143 10.26 1.20 -14.28
N TRP A 144 11.25 1.90 -14.88
CA TRP A 144 11.52 3.32 -14.58
C TRP A 144 10.39 4.25 -15.01
N ALA A 145 9.56 3.85 -16.00
CA ALA A 145 8.33 4.58 -16.31
C ALA A 145 7.42 4.69 -15.08
N LEU A 146 7.24 3.57 -14.35
CA LEU A 146 6.42 3.52 -13.16
C LEU A 146 7.05 4.30 -12.00
N VAL A 147 8.36 4.19 -11.83
CA VAL A 147 9.11 4.96 -10.80
C VAL A 147 8.98 6.47 -11.00
N VAL A 148 8.91 6.95 -12.24
CA VAL A 148 8.72 8.39 -12.55
C VAL A 148 7.25 8.81 -12.42
N VAL A 149 6.33 7.95 -12.79
CA VAL A 149 4.89 8.29 -12.83
C VAL A 149 4.23 8.20 -11.45
N TYR A 150 4.51 7.19 -10.65
CA TYR A 150 3.81 6.97 -9.38
C TYR A 150 3.98 8.09 -8.35
N PRO A 151 5.10 8.82 -8.28
CA PRO A 151 5.20 10.01 -7.44
C PRO A 151 4.13 11.08 -7.69
N THR A 152 3.52 11.12 -8.88
CA THR A 152 2.46 12.09 -9.21
C THR A 152 1.23 11.98 -8.31
N PHE A 153 0.95 10.80 -7.78
CA PHE A 153 -0.15 10.60 -6.83
C PHE A 153 0.32 10.31 -5.40
N THR A 154 1.51 9.77 -5.18
CA THR A 154 1.98 9.52 -3.81
C THR A 154 2.45 10.80 -3.12
N ILE A 155 3.17 11.70 -3.82
CA ILE A 155 3.69 12.94 -3.25
C ILE A 155 2.56 13.87 -2.74
N PRO A 156 1.50 14.17 -3.51
CA PRO A 156 0.47 15.08 -3.05
C PRO A 156 -0.21 14.64 -1.76
N PHE A 157 -0.62 13.39 -1.70
CA PHE A 157 -1.26 12.82 -0.51
C PHE A 157 -0.32 12.81 0.69
N CYS A 158 0.91 12.31 0.50
CA CYS A 158 1.90 12.20 1.58
C CYS A 158 2.34 13.57 2.10
N THR A 159 2.48 14.56 1.23
CA THR A 159 2.79 15.94 1.63
C THR A 159 1.68 16.53 2.51
N TRP A 160 0.42 16.35 2.11
CA TRP A 160 -0.71 16.81 2.89
C TRP A 160 -0.78 16.14 4.28
N LEU A 161 -0.58 14.83 4.34
CA LEU A 161 -0.58 14.08 5.59
C LEU A 161 0.57 14.54 6.51
N LEU A 162 1.78 14.66 5.98
CA LEU A 162 2.95 15.12 6.75
C LEU A 162 2.80 16.56 7.23
N MET A 163 2.24 17.46 6.41
CA MET A 163 1.95 18.83 6.83
C MET A 163 1.03 18.85 8.05
N GLY A 164 -0.04 18.04 8.03
CA GLY A 164 -0.95 17.92 9.17
C GLY A 164 -0.24 17.48 10.44
N PHE A 165 0.65 16.49 10.32
CA PHE A 165 1.43 16.00 11.45
C PHE A 165 2.45 17.03 11.95
N PHE A 166 3.26 17.62 11.07
CA PHE A 166 4.26 18.63 11.46
C PHE A 166 3.61 19.85 12.11
N LYS A 167 2.37 20.18 11.71
CA LYS A 167 1.62 21.26 12.35
C LYS A 167 1.26 20.97 13.82
N SER A 168 1.16 19.70 14.21
CA SER A 168 0.90 19.29 15.58
C SER A 168 2.16 19.30 16.47
N VAL A 169 3.35 19.34 15.88
CA VAL A 169 4.62 19.45 16.62
C VAL A 169 4.79 20.89 17.12
N PRO A 170 4.92 21.13 18.43
CA PRO A 170 5.11 22.45 19.01
C PRO A 170 6.33 23.18 18.43
N ARG A 171 6.17 24.48 18.09
CA ARG A 171 7.26 25.29 17.52
C ARG A 171 8.37 25.55 18.52
N GLU A 172 8.05 25.57 19.80
CA GLU A 172 8.97 25.80 20.91
C GLU A 172 10.14 24.80 20.93
N ILE A 173 9.91 23.58 20.44
CA ILE A 173 10.95 22.55 20.33
C ILE A 173 11.99 22.94 19.27
N GLU A 174 11.55 23.51 18.16
CA GLU A 174 12.44 23.98 17.09
C GLU A 174 13.15 25.26 17.50
N GLU A 175 12.44 26.18 18.13
CA GLU A 175 13.00 27.44 18.65
C GLU A 175 14.08 27.18 19.68
N ALA A 176 13.87 26.23 20.60
CA ALA A 176 14.90 25.83 21.56
C ALA A 176 16.14 25.27 20.84
N ALA A 177 15.98 24.41 19.84
CA ALA A 177 17.12 23.89 19.09
C ALA A 177 17.87 24.98 18.31
N ILE A 178 17.20 26.01 17.84
CA ILE A 178 17.82 27.16 17.17
C ILE A 178 18.60 28.01 18.18
N VAL A 179 18.05 28.23 19.39
CA VAL A 179 18.75 28.92 20.49
C VAL A 179 20.01 28.16 20.89
N ASP A 180 19.97 26.81 20.84
CA ASP A 180 21.13 25.95 21.10
C ASP A 180 22.13 25.91 19.92
N GLY A 181 21.95 26.76 18.90
CA GLY A 181 22.87 26.93 17.79
C GLY A 181 22.60 26.06 16.55
N CYS A 182 21.48 25.36 16.47
CA CYS A 182 21.07 24.67 15.25
C CYS A 182 20.62 25.66 14.16
N THR A 183 20.91 25.35 12.91
CA THR A 183 20.23 25.98 11.77
C THR A 183 18.78 25.50 11.69
N VAL A 184 17.91 26.17 10.95
CA VAL A 184 16.52 25.74 10.73
C VAL A 184 16.44 24.29 10.17
N VAL A 185 17.30 23.97 9.21
CA VAL A 185 17.41 22.60 8.67
C VAL A 185 17.94 21.64 9.75
N GLY A 186 18.90 22.09 10.56
CA GLY A 186 19.44 21.32 11.69
C GLY A 186 18.36 21.01 12.73
N ALA A 187 17.54 21.99 13.10
CA ALA A 187 16.41 21.81 14.01
C ALA A 187 15.39 20.84 13.42
N PHE A 188 15.03 20.97 12.14
CA PHE A 188 14.14 20.00 11.45
C PHE A 188 14.68 18.57 11.54
N VAL A 189 15.93 18.34 11.15
CA VAL A 189 16.51 17.00 11.09
C VAL A 189 16.75 16.40 12.47
N LYS A 190 17.20 17.20 13.44
CA LYS A 190 17.59 16.70 14.77
C LYS A 190 16.46 16.63 15.77
N THR A 191 15.40 17.44 15.61
CA THR A 191 14.28 17.49 16.58
C THR A 191 12.96 17.06 15.95
N VAL A 192 12.54 17.66 14.84
CA VAL A 192 11.21 17.40 14.25
C VAL A 192 11.12 16.01 13.61
N LEU A 193 12.11 15.62 12.80
CA LEU A 193 12.09 14.31 12.12
C LEU A 193 12.05 13.13 13.11
N PRO A 194 12.86 13.07 14.17
CA PRO A 194 12.78 11.99 15.17
C PRO A 194 11.42 11.90 15.87
N LEU A 195 10.80 13.03 16.17
CA LEU A 195 9.46 13.09 16.76
C LEU A 195 8.38 12.64 15.75
N SER A 196 8.66 12.75 14.46
CA SER A 196 7.73 12.46 13.36
C SER A 196 7.84 11.04 12.82
N VAL A 197 8.68 10.18 13.41
CA VAL A 197 8.85 8.78 12.96
C VAL A 197 7.52 8.05 12.78
N PRO A 198 6.51 8.16 13.66
CA PRO A 198 5.21 7.51 13.44
C PRO A 198 4.51 7.97 12.16
N ALA A 199 4.52 9.27 11.87
CA ALA A 199 3.92 9.82 10.64
C ALA A 199 4.72 9.42 9.39
N ILE A 200 6.05 9.41 9.48
CA ILE A 200 6.93 8.96 8.39
C ILE A 200 6.65 7.50 8.05
N LEU A 201 6.54 6.62 9.05
CA LEU A 201 6.18 5.21 8.85
C LEU A 201 4.80 5.05 8.22
N THR A 202 3.83 5.88 8.61
CA THR A 202 2.50 5.93 7.97
C THR A 202 2.62 6.25 6.48
N VAL A 203 3.41 7.26 6.14
CA VAL A 203 3.66 7.66 4.74
C VAL A 203 4.37 6.56 3.95
N VAL A 204 5.37 5.90 4.54
CA VAL A 204 6.09 4.77 3.92
C VAL A 204 5.12 3.65 3.55
N ILE A 205 4.31 3.21 4.51
CA ILE A 205 3.32 2.14 4.29
C ILE A 205 2.31 2.56 3.23
N PHE A 206 1.80 3.78 3.31
CA PHE A 206 0.78 4.27 2.38
C PHE A 206 1.32 4.38 0.95
N ALA A 207 2.48 5.02 0.77
CA ALA A 207 3.11 5.17 -0.54
C ALA A 207 3.48 3.81 -1.15
N PHE A 208 4.02 2.89 -0.34
CA PHE A 208 4.33 1.53 -0.79
C PHE A 208 3.08 0.78 -1.23
N THR A 209 2.01 0.82 -0.43
CA THR A 209 0.75 0.14 -0.73
C THR A 209 0.10 0.68 -2.00
N LEU A 210 0.02 2.02 -2.13
CA LEU A 210 -0.51 2.65 -3.34
C LEU A 210 0.26 2.23 -4.59
N THR A 211 1.59 2.11 -4.47
CA THR A 211 2.46 1.70 -5.57
C THR A 211 2.24 0.22 -5.96
N VAL A 212 2.22 -0.67 -4.97
CA VAL A 212 2.12 -2.12 -5.22
C VAL A 212 0.74 -2.50 -5.78
N GLN A 213 -0.33 -1.84 -5.36
CA GLN A 213 -1.69 -2.14 -5.85
C GLN A 213 -2.04 -1.48 -7.19
N GLU A 214 -1.16 -0.59 -7.70
CA GLU A 214 -1.44 0.12 -8.94
C GLU A 214 -1.35 -0.84 -10.14
N PHE A 215 -2.35 -0.78 -11.01
CA PHE A 215 -2.51 -1.67 -12.15
C PHE A 215 -2.63 -0.92 -13.48
N VAL A 216 -3.30 0.23 -13.49
CA VAL A 216 -3.71 0.92 -14.72
C VAL A 216 -2.50 1.48 -15.48
N TYR A 217 -1.60 2.14 -14.78
CA TYR A 217 -0.38 2.66 -15.40
C TYR A 217 0.60 1.53 -15.76
N ALA A 218 0.70 0.50 -14.91
CA ALA A 218 1.49 -0.68 -15.22
C ALA A 218 1.02 -1.33 -16.52
N LEU A 219 -0.29 -1.54 -16.70
CA LEU A 219 -0.89 -2.09 -17.92
C LEU A 219 -0.66 -1.19 -19.13
N THR A 220 -0.59 0.14 -18.91
CA THR A 220 -0.44 1.10 -20.02
C THR A 220 1.02 1.21 -20.49
N PHE A 221 1.99 1.15 -19.57
CA PHE A 221 3.39 1.47 -19.87
C PHE A 221 4.29 0.26 -20.01
N ILE A 222 3.88 -0.92 -19.53
CA ILE A 222 4.68 -2.14 -19.54
C ILE A 222 4.03 -3.20 -20.42
N SER A 223 4.79 -3.67 -21.40
CA SER A 223 4.39 -4.74 -22.32
C SER A 223 5.17 -6.04 -22.09
N SER A 224 6.48 -5.91 -21.85
CA SER A 224 7.39 -7.06 -21.67
C SER A 224 7.12 -7.78 -20.36
N SER A 225 6.92 -9.10 -20.40
CA SER A 225 6.63 -9.90 -19.19
C SER A 225 7.72 -9.79 -18.11
N SER A 226 8.99 -9.60 -18.49
CA SER A 226 10.09 -9.43 -17.56
C SER A 226 10.05 -8.11 -16.77
N GLU A 227 9.41 -7.07 -17.31
CA GLU A 227 9.33 -5.74 -16.69
C GLU A 227 8.04 -5.54 -15.87
N LYS A 228 7.13 -6.52 -15.87
CA LYS A 228 5.85 -6.39 -15.15
C LYS A 228 6.03 -6.36 -13.64
N PRO A 229 5.31 -5.49 -12.92
CA PRO A 229 5.08 -5.67 -11.49
C PRO A 229 4.12 -6.84 -11.23
N VAL A 230 4.10 -7.35 -9.99
CA VAL A 230 3.34 -8.57 -9.65
C VAL A 230 1.85 -8.47 -9.96
N THR A 231 1.23 -7.34 -9.71
CA THR A 231 -0.20 -7.11 -9.99
C THR A 231 -0.51 -7.26 -11.47
N LEU A 232 0.34 -6.75 -12.36
CA LEU A 232 0.18 -6.87 -13.80
C LEU A 232 0.55 -8.28 -14.28
N GLY A 233 1.70 -8.83 -13.87
CA GLY A 233 2.17 -10.13 -14.31
C GLY A 233 1.18 -11.24 -13.97
N VAL A 234 0.68 -11.28 -12.74
CA VAL A 234 -0.33 -12.25 -12.29
C VAL A 234 -1.61 -12.13 -13.11
N ALA A 235 -2.11 -10.91 -13.32
CA ALA A 235 -3.37 -10.70 -14.02
C ALA A 235 -3.30 -10.96 -15.53
N THR A 236 -2.14 -10.84 -16.17
CA THR A 236 -2.01 -10.96 -17.63
C THR A 236 -1.38 -12.27 -18.09
N ASP A 237 -0.50 -12.87 -17.30
CA ASP A 237 0.28 -14.04 -17.71
C ASP A 237 -0.27 -15.35 -17.13
N LEU A 238 -1.03 -15.28 -16.00
CA LEU A 238 -1.76 -16.42 -15.42
C LEU A 238 -3.22 -16.50 -15.86
N ILE A 239 -3.68 -15.59 -16.72
CA ILE A 239 -4.98 -15.63 -17.38
C ILE A 239 -4.70 -15.60 -18.89
N ARG A 240 -4.96 -16.72 -19.58
CA ARG A 240 -4.69 -16.85 -21.03
C ARG A 240 -5.98 -17.15 -21.76
N GLY A 241 -6.61 -16.11 -22.29
CA GLY A 241 -7.93 -16.23 -22.92
C GLY A 241 -8.97 -16.65 -21.89
N ASP A 242 -9.63 -17.80 -22.13
CA ASP A 242 -10.64 -18.36 -21.22
C ASP A 242 -10.07 -19.37 -20.20
N ILE A 243 -8.74 -19.50 -20.14
CA ILE A 243 -8.06 -20.41 -19.21
C ILE A 243 -7.56 -19.62 -18.03
N PHE A 244 -8.07 -19.96 -16.87
CA PHE A 244 -7.67 -19.37 -15.57
C PHE A 244 -6.90 -20.41 -14.78
N TYR A 245 -5.66 -20.13 -14.48
CA TYR A 245 -4.82 -20.95 -13.58
C TYR A 245 -5.16 -20.62 -12.12
N TRP A 246 -6.32 -21.10 -11.64
CA TRP A 246 -6.89 -20.68 -10.36
C TRP A 246 -5.98 -20.97 -9.15
N GLY A 247 -5.31 -22.12 -9.12
CA GLY A 247 -4.39 -22.49 -8.05
C GLY A 247 -3.20 -21.53 -7.98
N GLU A 248 -2.60 -21.24 -9.13
CA GLU A 248 -1.49 -20.29 -9.27
C GLU A 248 -1.90 -18.86 -9.00
N LEU A 249 -3.06 -18.42 -9.50
CA LEU A 249 -3.60 -17.08 -9.23
C LEU A 249 -3.80 -16.83 -7.74
N MET A 250 -4.42 -17.79 -7.04
CA MET A 250 -4.67 -17.66 -5.61
C MET A 250 -3.37 -17.78 -4.81
N GLY A 251 -2.45 -18.63 -5.23
CA GLY A 251 -1.11 -18.74 -4.65
C GLY A 251 -0.31 -17.45 -4.81
N ALA A 252 -0.30 -16.89 -6.00
CA ALA A 252 0.37 -15.61 -6.27
C ALA A 252 -0.23 -14.46 -5.45
N ALA A 253 -1.56 -14.37 -5.38
CA ALA A 253 -2.25 -13.36 -4.59
C ALA A 253 -1.94 -13.50 -3.08
N LEU A 254 -1.97 -14.73 -2.57
CA LEU A 254 -1.64 -15.02 -1.17
C LEU A 254 -0.20 -14.63 -0.83
N ILE A 255 0.78 -15.09 -1.63
CA ILE A 255 2.20 -14.81 -1.40
C ILE A 255 2.50 -13.32 -1.52
N SER A 256 1.92 -12.63 -2.49
CA SER A 256 2.12 -11.19 -2.67
C SER A 256 1.50 -10.36 -1.55
N SER A 257 0.40 -10.81 -0.94
CA SER A 257 -0.28 -10.09 0.14
C SER A 257 0.40 -10.25 1.51
N VAL A 258 1.06 -11.39 1.75
CA VAL A 258 1.68 -11.71 3.05
C VAL A 258 2.74 -10.68 3.48
N PRO A 259 3.72 -10.28 2.65
CA PRO A 259 4.72 -9.28 3.04
C PRO A 259 4.09 -7.94 3.41
N VAL A 260 3.06 -7.53 2.67
CA VAL A 260 2.32 -6.28 2.94
C VAL A 260 1.57 -6.38 4.27
N ALA A 261 0.87 -7.49 4.50
CA ALA A 261 0.15 -7.74 5.76
C ALA A 261 1.10 -7.77 6.97
N ILE A 262 2.27 -8.38 6.84
CA ILE A 262 3.30 -8.39 7.89
C ILE A 262 3.79 -6.97 8.15
N ALA A 263 4.12 -6.20 7.12
CA ALA A 263 4.56 -4.81 7.26
C ALA A 263 3.50 -3.96 7.98
N TYR A 264 2.23 -4.07 7.60
CA TYR A 264 1.13 -3.39 8.30
C TYR A 264 1.05 -3.78 9.76
N ASN A 265 1.14 -5.07 10.08
CA ASN A 265 1.02 -5.56 11.46
C ASN A 265 2.17 -5.04 12.35
N LEU A 266 3.41 -5.06 11.84
CA LEU A 266 4.59 -4.56 12.56
C LEU A 266 4.52 -3.07 12.89
N PHE A 267 3.82 -2.29 12.08
CA PHE A 267 3.74 -0.84 12.22
C PHE A 267 2.37 -0.33 12.64
N LEU A 268 1.39 -1.24 12.87
CA LEU A 268 -0.01 -0.90 13.15
C LEU A 268 -0.18 0.11 14.30
N ASP A 269 0.50 -0.12 15.43
CA ASP A 269 0.40 0.77 16.60
C ASP A 269 0.92 2.18 16.29
N ARG A 270 2.00 2.28 15.50
CA ARG A 270 2.59 3.55 15.09
C ARG A 270 1.74 4.24 14.02
N PHE A 271 1.14 3.46 13.14
CA PHE A 271 0.20 3.94 12.13
C PHE A 271 -1.05 4.57 12.77
N ILE A 272 -1.67 3.89 13.74
CA ILE A 272 -2.83 4.40 14.48
C ILE A 272 -2.46 5.71 15.20
N SER A 273 -1.32 5.77 15.87
CA SER A 273 -0.88 6.98 16.56
C SER A 273 -0.59 8.14 15.59
N GLY A 274 -0.08 7.86 14.39
CA GLY A 274 0.17 8.86 13.35
C GLY A 274 -1.10 9.49 12.78
N ILE A 275 -2.14 8.70 12.55
CA ILE A 275 -3.44 9.19 12.05
C ILE A 275 -4.22 9.92 13.16
N THR A 276 -4.26 9.35 14.37
CA THR A 276 -5.05 9.91 15.47
C THR A 276 -4.39 11.12 16.12
N GLY A 277 -3.06 11.20 16.11
CA GLY A 277 -2.31 12.36 16.63
C GLY A 277 -2.61 13.67 15.89
N GLY A 278 -3.06 13.60 14.63
CA GLY A 278 -3.54 14.75 13.87
C GLY A 278 -5.05 15.04 14.01
N ALA A 279 -5.82 14.11 14.56
CA ALA A 279 -7.29 14.18 14.61
C ALA A 279 -7.87 14.53 15.99
N VAL A 280 -7.05 14.45 17.07
CA VAL A 280 -7.48 14.80 18.43
C VAL A 280 -6.95 16.20 18.77
N LYS A 281 -7.81 17.18 18.64
CA LYS A 281 -7.77 18.46 19.32
C LYS A 281 -8.99 18.55 20.22
#